data_960e6c85d08701183056c4158f994506
#
_entry.id   960e6c85d08701183056c4158f994506
#
_cell.length_a   1.000
_cell.length_b   1.000
_cell.length_c   1.000
_cell.angle_alpha   90.00
_cell.angle_beta   90.00
_cell.angle_gamma   90.00
#
_symmetry.space_group_name_H-M   'P 1'
#
loop_
_entity.id
_entity.type
_entity.pdbx_description
1 polymer ?
#
loop_
_entity_poly.entity_id
_entity_poly.type
_entity_poly.pdbx_seq_one_letter_code
_entity_poly.pdbx_strand_id
1 'polypeptide(L)'
;QWFDRDGDGYGDEPFGNEYDDCLDVFGTSIVDRLGCLDTDGDGRSDEGDALPNESSQWDDYDLDGFGDRIGGVMGDSCPTQYGNSTNGSLGCPDADGDGVYDVEDSWPNDIRIWSDGDGDGFADQSATNLSDDCPLVEGYSSIDRIGCLDSDSDGVSDEQDFYPNDAKRTEEQLIYQKT
;
A
#
# COMPACT_ATOMS: atom_id res chain seq x y z
N GLN A 1 -23.57 -20.97 45.66
CA GLN A 1 -22.58 -19.94 46.05
C GLN A 1 -21.77 -19.65 44.81
N TRP A 2 -21.89 -18.46 44.28
CA TRP A 2 -21.17 -18.01 43.12
C TRP A 2 -19.69 -17.82 43.50
N PHE A 3 -18.82 -18.48 42.82
CA PHE A 3 -17.37 -18.41 43.01
C PHE A 3 -16.77 -17.71 41.77
N ASP A 4 -15.93 -16.75 41.98
CA ASP A 4 -15.26 -15.95 40.99
C ASP A 4 -13.84 -15.72 41.53
N ARG A 5 -12.86 -16.39 40.95
CA ARG A 5 -11.50 -16.54 41.49
C ARG A 5 -10.63 -15.32 41.20
N ASP A 6 -10.74 -14.76 40.02
CA ASP A 6 -9.92 -13.63 39.59
C ASP A 6 -10.62 -12.27 39.78
N GLY A 7 -11.95 -12.28 40.03
CA GLY A 7 -12.71 -11.11 40.41
C GLY A 7 -13.16 -10.24 39.23
N ASP A 8 -13.29 -10.80 38.04
CA ASP A 8 -13.68 -10.09 36.83
C ASP A 8 -15.20 -9.95 36.66
N GLY A 9 -15.98 -10.70 37.42
CA GLY A 9 -17.43 -10.65 37.38
C GLY A 9 -18.07 -11.82 36.64
N TYR A 10 -17.31 -12.74 36.10
CA TYR A 10 -17.76 -14.01 35.56
C TYR A 10 -17.55 -15.16 36.57
N GLY A 11 -18.36 -16.17 36.52
CA GLY A 11 -18.36 -17.23 37.54
C GLY A 11 -17.66 -18.50 37.11
N ASP A 12 -16.91 -19.12 38.05
CA ASP A 12 -16.14 -20.37 37.81
C ASP A 12 -17.05 -21.63 37.67
N GLU A 13 -18.36 -21.53 37.86
CA GLU A 13 -19.26 -22.68 37.84
C GLU A 13 -19.64 -23.06 36.40
N PRO A 14 -19.23 -24.24 35.89
CA PRO A 14 -19.31 -24.64 34.48
C PRO A 14 -20.72 -24.81 33.91
N PHE A 15 -21.76 -24.62 34.69
CA PHE A 15 -23.18 -24.66 34.29
C PHE A 15 -23.91 -23.37 34.61
N GLY A 16 -23.16 -22.31 34.93
CA GLY A 16 -23.70 -20.96 35.08
C GLY A 16 -24.07 -20.31 33.74
N ASN A 17 -24.91 -19.27 33.82
CA ASN A 17 -25.31 -18.53 32.61
C ASN A 17 -24.16 -17.62 32.07
N GLU A 18 -23.17 -17.34 32.87
CA GLU A 18 -22.05 -16.46 32.58
C GLU A 18 -20.77 -17.16 33.10
N TYR A 19 -20.47 -18.33 32.52
CA TYR A 19 -19.28 -19.12 32.84
C TYR A 19 -18.02 -18.43 32.33
N ASP A 20 -17.06 -18.30 33.24
CA ASP A 20 -15.75 -17.77 32.94
C ASP A 20 -14.88 -18.80 32.19
N ASP A 21 -14.48 -18.47 30.97
CA ASP A 21 -13.58 -19.31 30.17
C ASP A 21 -12.10 -19.20 30.58
N CYS A 22 -11.76 -18.21 31.42
CA CYS A 22 -10.37 -17.89 31.84
C CYS A 22 -10.19 -17.76 33.35
N LEU A 23 -10.68 -18.71 34.13
CA LEU A 23 -10.86 -18.82 35.57
C LEU A 23 -9.77 -18.21 36.52
N ASP A 24 -8.57 -17.99 36.03
CA ASP A 24 -7.42 -17.52 36.79
C ASP A 24 -6.84 -16.20 36.24
N VAL A 25 -7.48 -15.61 35.23
CA VAL A 25 -6.99 -14.44 34.51
C VAL A 25 -8.12 -13.43 34.35
N PHE A 26 -8.12 -12.40 35.17
CA PHE A 26 -9.08 -11.28 35.03
C PHE A 26 -9.20 -10.81 33.58
N GLY A 27 -10.38 -10.83 33.01
CA GLY A 27 -10.65 -10.44 31.64
C GLY A 27 -11.95 -9.67 31.44
N THR A 28 -12.12 -9.12 30.25
CA THR A 28 -13.26 -8.26 29.89
C THR A 28 -13.96 -8.71 28.61
N SER A 29 -13.49 -9.78 27.99
CA SER A 29 -14.06 -10.31 26.75
C SER A 29 -15.49 -10.84 26.94
N ILE A 30 -16.35 -10.61 25.94
CA ILE A 30 -17.79 -10.91 26.01
C ILE A 30 -18.36 -11.54 24.72
N VAL A 31 -17.56 -11.66 23.65
CA VAL A 31 -18.04 -12.06 22.32
C VAL A 31 -17.77 -13.51 22.03
N ASP A 32 -16.51 -13.95 22.18
CA ASP A 32 -16.03 -15.30 21.84
C ASP A 32 -15.85 -16.17 23.09
N ARG A 33 -15.10 -15.71 24.06
CA ARG A 33 -14.82 -16.35 25.36
C ARG A 33 -15.12 -15.35 26.46
N LEU A 34 -15.92 -15.71 27.44
CA LEU A 34 -16.27 -14.82 28.55
C LEU A 34 -15.14 -14.75 29.57
N GLY A 35 -14.89 -13.57 30.12
CA GLY A 35 -13.94 -13.38 31.21
C GLY A 35 -12.48 -13.55 30.83
N CYS A 36 -12.14 -13.58 29.55
CA CYS A 36 -10.75 -13.65 29.11
C CYS A 36 -10.13 -12.29 28.86
N LEU A 37 -8.79 -12.24 28.80
CA LEU A 37 -8.06 -11.02 28.50
C LEU A 37 -8.51 -10.46 27.16
N ASP A 38 -8.81 -9.16 27.16
CA ASP A 38 -9.22 -8.36 26.03
C ASP A 38 -8.45 -7.04 26.13
N THR A 39 -7.36 -6.97 25.37
CA THR A 39 -6.36 -5.89 25.53
C THR A 39 -6.84 -4.57 24.97
N ASP A 40 -7.58 -4.57 23.86
CA ASP A 40 -8.02 -3.34 23.20
C ASP A 40 -9.50 -2.96 23.49
N GLY A 41 -10.23 -3.86 24.14
CA GLY A 41 -11.58 -3.59 24.64
C GLY A 41 -12.67 -3.69 23.57
N ASP A 42 -12.49 -4.46 22.52
CA ASP A 42 -13.51 -4.65 21.48
C ASP A 42 -14.54 -5.72 21.84
N GLY A 43 -14.27 -6.49 22.90
CA GLY A 43 -15.11 -7.54 23.44
C GLY A 43 -14.70 -8.95 23.05
N ARG A 44 -13.70 -9.13 22.20
CA ARG A 44 -13.08 -10.43 21.90
C ARG A 44 -11.90 -10.68 22.83
N SER A 45 -11.61 -11.95 23.05
CA SER A 45 -10.42 -12.29 23.81
C SER A 45 -9.17 -12.17 22.94
N ASP A 46 -8.02 -11.81 23.54
CA ASP A 46 -6.74 -11.76 22.82
C ASP A 46 -6.39 -13.05 22.09
N GLU A 47 -6.91 -14.21 22.54
CA GLU A 47 -6.70 -15.50 21.90
C GLU A 47 -7.63 -15.72 20.70
N GLY A 48 -8.79 -15.09 20.70
CA GLY A 48 -9.77 -15.15 19.62
C GLY A 48 -9.71 -13.98 18.66
N ASP A 49 -8.76 -13.07 18.85
CA ASP A 49 -8.55 -11.87 18.08
C ASP A 49 -7.22 -11.95 17.31
N ALA A 50 -7.28 -11.77 15.99
CA ALA A 50 -6.08 -11.76 15.16
C ALA A 50 -5.25 -10.48 15.36
N LEU A 51 -5.88 -9.37 15.79
CA LEU A 51 -5.23 -8.08 16.04
C LEU A 51 -5.53 -7.53 17.44
N PRO A 52 -5.08 -8.16 18.53
CA PRO A 52 -5.52 -7.91 19.92
C PRO A 52 -5.07 -6.56 20.51
N ASN A 53 -4.58 -5.65 19.71
CA ASN A 53 -4.25 -4.27 20.09
C ASN A 53 -4.98 -3.23 19.22
N GLU A 54 -5.92 -3.67 18.36
CA GLU A 54 -6.60 -2.81 17.41
C GLU A 54 -8.12 -3.05 17.41
N SER A 55 -8.83 -2.37 18.27
CA SER A 55 -10.27 -2.55 18.56
C SER A 55 -11.22 -2.37 17.36
N SER A 56 -10.75 -1.99 16.22
CA SER A 56 -11.54 -1.92 14.99
C SER A 56 -11.37 -3.13 14.07
N GLN A 57 -10.49 -4.06 14.43
CA GLN A 57 -10.12 -5.25 13.65
C GLN A 57 -10.02 -6.47 14.57
N TRP A 58 -10.44 -7.65 14.11
CA TRP A 58 -10.40 -8.90 14.89
C TRP A 58 -10.23 -10.18 14.04
N ASP A 59 -10.40 -10.10 12.75
CA ASP A 59 -10.16 -11.18 11.81
C ASP A 59 -9.04 -10.77 10.83
N ASP A 60 -8.17 -11.72 10.48
CA ASP A 60 -7.10 -11.62 9.49
C ASP A 60 -6.97 -13.00 8.84
N TYR A 61 -7.61 -13.17 7.69
CA TYR A 61 -7.78 -14.48 7.08
C TYR A 61 -6.52 -15.03 6.42
N ASP A 62 -5.71 -14.16 5.81
CA ASP A 62 -4.48 -14.55 5.11
C ASP A 62 -3.21 -14.36 5.94
N LEU A 63 -3.36 -13.81 7.16
CA LEU A 63 -2.32 -13.66 8.16
C LEU A 63 -1.17 -12.72 7.75
N ASP A 64 -1.49 -11.65 7.08
CA ASP A 64 -0.51 -10.64 6.67
C ASP A 64 -0.35 -9.48 7.66
N GLY A 65 -1.24 -9.41 8.66
CA GLY A 65 -1.22 -8.41 9.72
C GLY A 65 -2.09 -7.17 9.43
N PHE A 66 -2.82 -7.18 8.33
CA PHE A 66 -3.90 -6.23 8.06
C PHE A 66 -5.25 -6.91 8.37
N GLY A 67 -6.20 -6.17 8.92
CA GLY A 67 -7.47 -6.78 9.34
C GLY A 67 -8.52 -6.78 8.25
N ASP A 68 -9.32 -7.84 8.16
CA ASP A 68 -10.33 -8.06 7.11
C ASP A 68 -11.42 -7.00 7.05
N ARG A 69 -11.54 -6.15 8.07
CA ARG A 69 -12.59 -5.14 8.14
C ARG A 69 -12.18 -3.86 7.43
N ILE A 70 -12.63 -3.67 6.20
CA ILE A 70 -12.32 -2.54 5.29
C ILE A 70 -12.51 -1.14 5.93
N GLY A 71 -13.37 -0.99 6.93
CA GLY A 71 -13.59 0.30 7.59
C GLY A 71 -12.81 0.51 8.89
N GLY A 72 -12.03 -0.46 9.32
CA GLY A 72 -11.16 -0.39 10.48
C GLY A 72 -9.80 0.26 10.18
N VAL A 73 -9.04 0.51 11.22
CA VAL A 73 -7.65 0.93 11.10
C VAL A 73 -6.85 -0.21 10.47
N MET A 74 -5.99 0.08 9.50
CA MET A 74 -5.24 -0.94 8.75
C MET A 74 -6.14 -2.01 8.11
N GLY A 75 -7.31 -1.59 7.57
CA GLY A 75 -8.21 -2.51 6.89
C GLY A 75 -7.61 -3.02 5.60
N ASP A 76 -7.59 -4.36 5.46
CA ASP A 76 -7.05 -5.07 4.32
C ASP A 76 -7.94 -4.88 3.06
N SER A 77 -7.32 -4.52 1.97
CA SER A 77 -7.98 -4.40 0.66
C SER A 77 -8.00 -5.72 -0.12
N CYS A 78 -7.19 -6.69 0.30
CA CYS A 78 -7.03 -8.02 -0.32
C CYS A 78 -7.19 -9.19 0.68
N PRO A 79 -8.27 -9.28 1.49
CA PRO A 79 -8.40 -10.10 2.71
C PRO A 79 -8.34 -11.62 2.52
N THR A 80 -7.91 -12.13 1.41
CA THR A 80 -7.70 -13.54 1.11
C THR A 80 -6.40 -13.79 0.37
N GLN A 81 -5.57 -12.78 0.27
CA GLN A 81 -4.35 -12.82 -0.51
C GLN A 81 -3.25 -12.05 0.22
N TYR A 82 -2.43 -12.80 0.97
CA TYR A 82 -1.31 -12.26 1.73
C TYR A 82 -0.55 -11.17 0.97
N GLY A 83 -0.36 -10.00 1.58
CA GLY A 83 0.33 -8.87 1.00
C GLY A 83 1.05 -8.01 2.03
N ASN A 84 1.80 -7.04 1.55
CA ASN A 84 2.59 -6.15 2.39
C ASN A 84 2.56 -4.70 1.91
N SER A 85 1.68 -4.38 0.96
CA SER A 85 1.48 -3.00 0.51
C SER A 85 0.98 -2.11 1.66
N THR A 86 1.52 -0.91 1.73
CA THR A 86 1.28 0.05 2.81
C THR A 86 0.80 1.42 2.31
N ASN A 87 0.67 1.56 0.99
CA ASN A 87 0.26 2.80 0.35
C ASN A 87 -0.83 2.49 -0.69
N GLY A 88 -1.94 3.20 -0.64
CA GLY A 88 -3.11 2.91 -1.49
C GLY A 88 -3.91 1.71 -0.97
N SER A 89 -3.92 0.61 -1.69
CA SER A 89 -4.58 -0.65 -1.30
C SER A 89 -3.70 -1.41 -0.30
N LEU A 90 -4.04 -1.32 1.00
CA LEU A 90 -3.31 -1.96 2.09
C LEU A 90 -3.47 -3.48 2.07
N GLY A 91 -2.46 -4.24 2.52
CA GLY A 91 -2.53 -5.69 2.65
C GLY A 91 -2.54 -6.44 1.31
N CYS A 92 -2.29 -5.78 0.20
CA CYS A 92 -2.23 -6.43 -1.10
C CYS A 92 -0.79 -6.83 -1.48
N PRO A 93 -0.61 -7.79 -2.42
CA PRO A 93 0.71 -8.18 -2.89
C PRO A 93 1.54 -6.99 -3.40
N ASP A 94 2.77 -6.91 -2.93
CA ASP A 94 3.77 -5.91 -3.28
C ASP A 94 5.11 -6.64 -3.44
N ALA A 95 5.51 -6.89 -4.66
CA ALA A 95 6.59 -7.82 -4.97
C ALA A 95 7.98 -7.24 -4.72
N ASP A 96 8.16 -5.94 -4.85
CA ASP A 96 9.46 -5.29 -4.64
C ASP A 96 9.59 -4.56 -3.31
N GLY A 97 8.46 -4.34 -2.61
CA GLY A 97 8.43 -3.78 -1.26
C GLY A 97 8.52 -2.26 -1.21
N ASP A 98 8.06 -1.56 -2.23
CA ASP A 98 8.00 -0.09 -2.22
C ASP A 98 6.75 0.46 -1.52
N GLY A 99 5.83 -0.42 -1.19
CA GLY A 99 4.58 -0.14 -0.49
C GLY A 99 3.36 -0.01 -1.39
N VAL A 100 3.52 -0.02 -2.70
CA VAL A 100 2.42 0.03 -3.67
C VAL A 100 2.03 -1.38 -4.10
N TYR A 101 0.73 -1.63 -4.22
CA TYR A 101 0.20 -2.90 -4.69
C TYR A 101 0.60 -3.19 -6.14
N ASP A 102 1.05 -4.42 -6.45
CA ASP A 102 1.53 -4.85 -7.78
C ASP A 102 0.62 -4.45 -8.96
N VAL A 103 -0.70 -4.39 -8.74
CA VAL A 103 -1.67 -4.03 -9.78
C VAL A 103 -1.78 -2.52 -10.00
N GLU A 104 -1.46 -1.74 -8.98
CA GLU A 104 -1.46 -0.28 -9.01
C GLU A 104 -0.08 0.29 -9.35
N ASP A 105 0.95 -0.57 -9.33
CA ASP A 105 2.33 -0.24 -9.61
C ASP A 105 2.64 -0.44 -11.11
N SER A 106 3.18 0.60 -11.74
CA SER A 106 3.63 0.54 -13.15
C SER A 106 4.92 -0.27 -13.33
N TRP A 107 5.70 -0.45 -12.25
CA TRP A 107 6.95 -1.25 -12.22
C TRP A 107 7.06 -2.18 -11.02
N PRO A 108 6.21 -3.21 -10.89
CA PRO A 108 6.06 -4.05 -9.69
C PRO A 108 7.28 -4.94 -9.34
N ASN A 109 8.45 -4.60 -9.83
CA ASN A 109 9.73 -5.26 -9.54
C ASN A 109 10.88 -4.25 -9.42
N ASP A 110 10.61 -2.95 -9.32
CA ASP A 110 11.63 -1.92 -9.12
C ASP A 110 11.25 -0.93 -8.01
N ILE A 111 11.59 -1.26 -6.78
CA ILE A 111 11.34 -0.52 -5.52
C ILE A 111 11.56 1.02 -5.58
N ARG A 112 12.13 1.53 -6.66
CA ARG A 112 12.47 2.95 -6.80
C ARG A 112 11.42 3.75 -7.55
N ILE A 113 10.53 3.09 -8.28
CA ILE A 113 9.56 3.70 -9.19
C ILE A 113 8.26 2.91 -9.21
N TRP A 114 7.12 3.60 -9.14
CA TRP A 114 5.79 2.98 -9.07
C TRP A 114 4.70 3.73 -9.87
N SER A 115 4.90 5.00 -10.23
CA SER A 115 3.88 5.83 -10.88
C SER A 115 4.33 6.31 -12.25
N ASP A 116 3.40 6.20 -13.22
CA ASP A 116 3.48 6.72 -14.58
C ASP A 116 2.14 7.43 -14.85
N GLY A 117 2.14 8.74 -14.64
CA GLY A 117 0.91 9.53 -14.59
C GLY A 117 0.26 9.78 -15.95
N ASP A 118 1.02 9.78 -17.03
CA ASP A 118 0.55 10.00 -18.39
C ASP A 118 0.62 8.75 -19.29
N GLY A 119 1.31 7.69 -18.82
CA GLY A 119 1.31 6.38 -19.47
C GLY A 119 2.33 6.25 -20.59
N ASP A 120 3.39 7.04 -20.60
CA ASP A 120 4.39 7.03 -21.67
C ASP A 120 5.55 6.06 -21.46
N GLY A 121 5.63 5.47 -20.24
CA GLY A 121 6.64 4.49 -19.84
C GLY A 121 7.85 5.09 -19.15
N PHE A 122 7.82 6.37 -18.81
CA PHE A 122 8.76 7.02 -17.91
C PHE A 122 8.13 7.25 -16.54
N ALA A 123 8.95 7.24 -15.49
CA ALA A 123 8.45 7.25 -14.12
C ALA A 123 8.36 8.67 -13.57
N ASP A 124 7.25 8.96 -12.84
CA ASP A 124 7.07 10.23 -12.12
C ASP A 124 8.14 10.46 -11.04
N GLN A 125 8.78 9.39 -10.57
CA GLN A 125 9.80 9.45 -9.54
C GLN A 125 11.17 9.79 -10.13
N SER A 126 11.88 10.72 -9.52
CA SER A 126 13.20 11.19 -9.98
C SER A 126 14.38 10.31 -9.53
N ALA A 127 14.17 8.99 -9.39
CA ALA A 127 15.14 8.08 -8.78
C ALA A 127 15.99 7.27 -9.78
N THR A 128 15.66 7.30 -11.06
CA THR A 128 16.25 6.44 -12.08
C THR A 128 16.55 7.19 -13.39
N ASN A 129 17.15 6.50 -14.35
CA ASN A 129 17.28 6.97 -15.72
C ASN A 129 15.98 6.87 -16.54
N LEU A 130 14.90 6.41 -15.92
CA LEU A 130 13.54 6.41 -16.47
C LEU A 130 12.69 7.53 -15.87
N SER A 131 13.30 8.45 -15.12
CA SER A 131 12.58 9.60 -14.54
C SER A 131 12.03 10.51 -15.62
N ASP A 132 10.76 10.82 -15.52
CA ASP A 132 10.05 11.70 -16.43
C ASP A 132 10.22 13.18 -16.02
N ASP A 133 10.61 14.00 -16.97
CA ASP A 133 10.70 15.46 -16.80
C ASP A 133 9.37 16.16 -17.12
N CYS A 134 8.38 15.44 -17.67
CA CYS A 134 7.08 15.94 -18.07
C CYS A 134 5.89 15.07 -17.59
N PRO A 135 5.76 14.71 -16.31
CA PRO A 135 4.91 13.62 -15.76
C PRO A 135 3.39 13.80 -15.93
N LEU A 136 2.95 14.69 -16.76
CA LEU A 136 1.53 14.91 -17.07
C LEU A 136 1.28 15.08 -18.57
N VAL A 137 2.30 14.86 -19.41
CA VAL A 137 2.26 15.06 -20.85
C VAL A 137 3.01 13.94 -21.54
N GLU A 138 2.28 12.95 -22.02
CA GLU A 138 2.85 11.81 -22.77
C GLU A 138 3.89 12.27 -23.80
N GLY A 139 5.11 11.72 -23.72
CA GLY A 139 6.22 12.06 -24.59
C GLY A 139 7.29 11.00 -24.67
N TYR A 140 8.17 11.10 -25.67
CA TYR A 140 9.17 10.05 -25.94
C TYR A 140 10.57 10.62 -26.14
N SER A 141 10.80 11.87 -25.78
CA SER A 141 12.15 12.45 -25.79
C SER A 141 13.08 11.70 -24.82
N SER A 142 14.33 11.52 -25.19
CA SER A 142 15.28 10.66 -24.48
C SER A 142 16.72 11.21 -24.40
N ILE A 143 16.96 12.40 -24.97
CA ILE A 143 18.31 13.00 -25.05
C ILE A 143 18.50 14.14 -24.08
N ASP A 144 17.51 15.04 -23.99
CA ASP A 144 17.59 16.26 -23.17
C ASP A 144 16.66 16.22 -21.95
N ARG A 145 15.35 16.25 -22.17
CA ARG A 145 14.29 16.11 -21.18
C ARG A 145 13.57 14.80 -21.44
N ILE A 146 13.74 13.85 -20.54
CA ILE A 146 13.17 12.50 -20.69
C ILE A 146 11.65 12.56 -20.51
N GLY A 147 10.90 11.80 -21.31
CA GLY A 147 9.45 11.71 -21.20
C GLY A 147 8.68 12.94 -21.70
N CYS A 148 9.34 13.92 -22.30
CA CYS A 148 8.65 15.09 -22.84
C CYS A 148 8.23 14.91 -24.32
N LEU A 149 7.31 15.77 -24.76
CA LEU A 149 6.81 15.75 -26.15
C LEU A 149 7.97 15.87 -27.14
N ASP A 150 8.02 14.95 -28.10
CA ASP A 150 8.99 14.90 -29.21
C ASP A 150 8.19 14.56 -30.48
N SER A 151 7.84 15.59 -31.26
CA SER A 151 6.88 15.47 -32.36
C SER A 151 7.42 14.75 -33.57
N ASP A 152 8.74 14.75 -33.79
CA ASP A 152 9.37 14.08 -34.94
C ASP A 152 10.20 12.86 -34.59
N SER A 153 10.28 12.54 -33.30
CA SER A 153 10.90 11.33 -32.73
C SER A 153 12.41 11.24 -32.99
N ASP A 154 13.12 12.35 -32.90
CA ASP A 154 14.58 12.37 -33.01
C ASP A 154 15.29 12.28 -31.63
N GLY A 155 14.51 12.28 -30.55
CA GLY A 155 14.94 12.12 -29.17
C GLY A 155 15.12 13.42 -28.40
N VAL A 156 15.03 14.58 -29.07
CA VAL A 156 15.08 15.90 -28.45
C VAL A 156 13.64 16.39 -28.21
N SER A 157 13.37 16.96 -27.03
CA SER A 157 12.04 17.47 -26.74
C SER A 157 11.69 18.67 -27.59
N ASP A 158 10.43 18.83 -27.98
CA ASP A 158 9.93 19.96 -28.79
C ASP A 158 10.33 21.33 -28.20
N GLU A 159 10.49 21.42 -26.88
CA GLU A 159 10.86 22.66 -26.22
C GLU A 159 12.33 23.03 -26.43
N GLN A 160 13.20 22.05 -26.60
CA GLN A 160 14.65 22.23 -26.80
C GLN A 160 15.08 22.04 -28.24
N ASP A 161 14.17 21.57 -29.10
CA ASP A 161 14.43 21.39 -30.52
C ASP A 161 14.12 22.65 -31.36
N PHE A 162 15.08 23.12 -32.11
CA PHE A 162 14.90 24.22 -33.06
C PHE A 162 13.99 23.85 -34.26
N TYR A 163 13.84 22.56 -34.54
CA TYR A 163 13.08 22.04 -35.68
C TYR A 163 12.17 20.89 -35.30
N PRO A 164 11.18 21.09 -34.38
CA PRO A 164 10.41 20.03 -33.75
C PRO A 164 9.46 19.24 -34.69
N ASN A 165 9.70 19.29 -35.96
CA ASN A 165 9.01 18.51 -37.00
C ASN A 165 9.99 18.04 -38.10
N ASP A 166 11.29 18.01 -37.85
CA ASP A 166 12.30 17.56 -38.82
C ASP A 166 13.39 16.73 -38.14
N ALA A 167 13.13 15.45 -37.90
CA ALA A 167 14.00 14.45 -37.23
C ALA A 167 15.46 14.35 -37.77
N LYS A 168 15.85 15.17 -38.68
CA LYS A 168 17.22 15.25 -39.18
C LYS A 168 17.96 16.48 -38.70
N ARG A 169 17.30 17.35 -37.93
CA ARG A 169 17.81 18.66 -37.52
C ARG A 169 17.40 18.97 -36.10
N THR A 170 18.28 18.72 -35.18
CA THR A 170 18.11 18.99 -33.74
C THR A 170 18.71 20.30 -33.27
N GLU A 171 19.69 20.84 -34.00
CA GLU A 171 20.43 22.03 -33.61
C GLU A 171 20.32 23.13 -34.66
N GLU A 172 20.40 24.40 -34.23
CA GLU A 172 20.55 25.52 -35.15
C GLU A 172 21.87 25.38 -35.92
N GLN A 173 21.80 25.01 -37.18
CA GLN A 173 22.98 25.00 -38.06
C GLN A 173 23.41 26.47 -38.30
N LEU A 174 24.40 26.91 -37.56
CA LEU A 174 25.11 28.16 -37.85
C LEU A 174 25.71 28.00 -39.25
N ILE A 175 25.01 28.55 -40.24
CA ILE A 175 25.53 28.67 -41.60
C ILE A 175 26.62 29.73 -41.54
N TYR A 176 27.84 29.33 -41.29
CA TYR A 176 28.98 30.18 -41.58
C TYR A 176 29.03 30.37 -43.10
N GLN A 177 28.38 31.42 -43.59
CA GLN A 177 28.70 31.94 -44.91
C GLN A 177 30.10 32.50 -44.82
N LYS A 178 31.08 31.75 -45.31
CA LYS A 178 32.39 32.29 -45.68
C LYS A 178 32.19 33.23 -46.83
N THR A 179 32.23 34.54 -46.59
CA THR A 179 32.50 35.59 -47.58
C THR A 179 33.97 35.58 -47.92
#